data_71bfe93a8b73ddcb886347f548587fae
#
_entry.id   71bfe93a8b73ddcb886347f548587fae
#
_cell.length_a   1.000
_cell.length_b   1.000
_cell.length_c   1.000
_cell.angle_alpha   90.00
_cell.angle_beta   90.00
_cell.angle_gamma   90.00
#
_symmetry.space_group_name_H-M   'P 1'
#
loop_
_entity.id
_entity.type
_entity.pdbx_description
1 polymer ?
#
loop_
_entity_poly.entity_id
_entity_poly.type
_entity_poly.pdbx_seq_one_letter_code
_entity_poly.pdbx_strand_id
1 'polypeptide(L)'
;MIKNEQEHFMKEALKEAKKAYEKLEVPVGAVIVKDGKIIARAHNLKETKYDTTKHAEILAIQKASKKLKSWRLTDCEMYITLEPCSMCAGALINSRIKKIYIGALDNKTGAAGSVLNLFDDYTFNHKVEVEKGIMVEQCELSLIHI
;
A
#
# COMPACT_ATOMS: atom_id res chain seq x y z
N MET A 1 -11.49 18.81 1.37
CA MET A 1 -11.50 18.31 2.75
C MET A 1 -10.68 17.04 2.86
N ILE A 2 -9.91 16.94 3.92
CA ILE A 2 -8.96 15.84 4.13
C ILE A 2 -9.64 14.46 4.05
N LYS A 3 -10.78 14.30 4.71
CA LYS A 3 -11.50 13.02 4.73
C LYS A 3 -11.97 12.61 3.33
N ASN A 4 -12.51 13.53 2.54
CA ASN A 4 -12.97 13.23 1.18
C ASN A 4 -11.80 12.87 0.27
N GLU A 5 -10.67 13.53 0.45
CA GLU A 5 -9.47 13.24 -0.31
C GLU A 5 -8.93 11.86 0.00
N GLN A 6 -8.87 11.50 1.30
CA GLN A 6 -8.44 10.17 1.73
C GLN A 6 -9.34 9.09 1.16
N GLU A 7 -10.65 9.29 1.23
CA GLU A 7 -11.60 8.32 0.69
C GLU A 7 -11.48 8.21 -0.82
N HIS A 8 -11.27 9.33 -1.52
CA HIS A 8 -11.07 9.30 -2.97
C HIS A 8 -9.89 8.43 -3.36
N PHE A 9 -8.74 8.62 -2.72
CA PHE A 9 -7.54 7.85 -3.06
C PHE A 9 -7.66 6.39 -2.62
N MET A 10 -8.32 6.10 -1.50
CA MET A 10 -8.55 4.72 -1.11
C MET A 10 -9.51 4.01 -2.08
N LYS A 11 -10.50 4.71 -2.63
CA LYS A 11 -11.35 4.16 -3.68
C LYS A 11 -10.54 3.80 -4.92
N GLU A 12 -9.54 4.62 -5.27
CA GLU A 12 -8.67 4.31 -6.40
C GLU A 12 -7.81 3.07 -6.11
N ALA A 13 -7.34 2.91 -4.88
CA ALA A 13 -6.64 1.69 -4.47
C ALA A 13 -7.57 0.48 -4.54
N LEU A 14 -8.84 0.62 -4.16
CA LEU A 14 -9.83 -0.45 -4.27
C LEU A 14 -10.11 -0.85 -5.71
N LYS A 15 -10.06 0.10 -6.65
CA LYS A 15 -10.16 -0.23 -8.09
C LYS A 15 -9.01 -1.14 -8.52
N GLU A 16 -7.80 -0.87 -8.01
CA GLU A 16 -6.65 -1.74 -8.28
C GLU A 16 -6.84 -3.12 -7.65
N ALA A 17 -7.37 -3.18 -6.43
CA ALA A 17 -7.68 -4.46 -5.79
C ALA A 17 -8.64 -5.29 -6.62
N LYS A 18 -9.65 -4.66 -7.22
CA LYS A 18 -10.59 -5.35 -8.10
C LYS A 18 -9.91 -5.94 -9.32
N LYS A 19 -8.94 -5.23 -9.90
CA LYS A 19 -8.16 -5.76 -11.03
C LYS A 19 -7.40 -7.02 -10.63
N ALA A 20 -6.82 -7.05 -9.42
CA ALA A 20 -6.15 -8.24 -8.91
C ALA A 20 -7.15 -9.39 -8.76
N TYR A 21 -8.31 -9.13 -8.19
CA TYR A 21 -9.36 -10.13 -8.05
C TYR A 21 -9.74 -10.75 -9.40
N GLU A 22 -9.89 -9.93 -10.43
CA GLU A 22 -10.23 -10.38 -11.77
C GLU A 22 -9.15 -11.28 -12.39
N LYS A 23 -7.92 -11.18 -11.90
CA LYS A 23 -6.78 -12.01 -12.30
C LYS A 23 -6.55 -13.20 -11.37
N LEU A 24 -7.47 -13.48 -10.47
CA LEU A 24 -7.38 -14.55 -9.46
C LEU A 24 -6.21 -14.35 -8.50
N GLU A 25 -5.85 -13.10 -8.26
CA GLU A 25 -4.86 -12.73 -7.24
C GLU A 25 -5.57 -12.35 -5.95
N VAL A 26 -4.85 -12.36 -4.83
CA VAL A 26 -5.35 -11.76 -3.60
C VAL A 26 -5.64 -10.29 -3.88
N PRO A 27 -6.88 -9.79 -3.60
CA PRO A 27 -7.29 -8.46 -4.04
C PRO A 27 -6.72 -7.35 -3.18
N VAL A 28 -5.47 -7.00 -3.44
CA VAL A 28 -4.77 -5.90 -2.79
C VAL A 28 -4.40 -4.87 -3.85
N GLY A 29 -4.72 -3.62 -3.57
CA GLY A 29 -4.40 -2.51 -4.46
C GLY A 29 -3.72 -1.37 -3.72
N ALA A 30 -2.88 -0.63 -4.43
CA ALA A 30 -2.15 0.50 -3.89
C ALA A 30 -2.05 1.63 -4.90
N VAL A 31 -2.11 2.86 -4.41
CA VAL A 31 -1.80 4.05 -5.20
C VAL A 31 -0.80 4.90 -4.43
N ILE A 32 0.11 5.54 -5.16
CA ILE A 32 1.04 6.52 -4.60
C ILE A 32 0.66 7.90 -5.12
N VAL A 33 0.58 8.85 -4.20
CA VAL A 33 0.12 10.22 -4.45
C VAL A 33 1.25 11.19 -4.15
N LYS A 34 1.45 12.15 -5.03
CA LYS A 34 2.37 13.27 -4.82
C LYS A 34 1.68 14.55 -5.29
N ASP A 35 1.72 15.58 -4.44
CA ASP A 35 1.10 16.89 -4.75
C ASP A 35 -0.36 16.75 -5.18
N GLY A 36 -1.12 15.87 -4.48
CA GLY A 36 -2.54 15.68 -4.74
C GLY A 36 -2.86 14.86 -5.98
N LYS A 37 -1.87 14.28 -6.64
CA LYS A 37 -2.07 13.49 -7.86
C LYS A 37 -1.52 12.09 -7.72
N ILE A 38 -2.25 11.12 -8.27
CA ILE A 38 -1.77 9.73 -8.33
C ILE A 38 -0.65 9.66 -9.36
N ILE A 39 0.53 9.22 -8.92
CA ILE A 39 1.70 9.04 -9.80
C ILE A 39 1.99 7.58 -10.08
N ALA A 40 1.41 6.66 -9.30
CA ALA A 40 1.58 5.22 -9.52
C ALA A 40 0.38 4.48 -8.97
N ARG A 41 -0.01 3.42 -9.64
CA ARG A 41 -1.07 2.52 -9.17
C ARG A 41 -0.68 1.09 -9.50
N ALA A 42 -0.99 0.17 -8.62
CA ALA A 42 -0.61 -1.21 -8.78
C ALA A 42 -1.52 -2.14 -7.99
N HIS A 43 -1.50 -3.40 -8.34
CA HIS A 43 -2.22 -4.44 -7.62
C HIS A 43 -1.36 -5.70 -7.59
N ASN A 44 -1.70 -6.61 -6.68
CA ASN A 44 -0.95 -7.84 -6.46
C ASN A 44 -0.91 -8.67 -7.74
N LEU A 45 0.29 -9.13 -8.11
CA LEU A 45 0.54 -9.98 -9.28
C LEU A 45 1.42 -11.19 -8.94
N LYS A 46 1.45 -11.58 -7.68
CA LYS A 46 2.32 -12.66 -7.19
C LYS A 46 2.13 -13.96 -7.99
N GLU A 47 0.88 -14.39 -8.19
CA GLU A 47 0.58 -15.62 -8.93
C GLU A 47 0.83 -15.44 -10.44
N THR A 48 0.35 -14.33 -10.99
CA THR A 48 0.46 -14.04 -12.43
C THR A 48 1.90 -14.00 -12.90
N LYS A 49 2.79 -13.43 -12.07
CA LYS A 49 4.21 -13.25 -12.41
C LYS A 49 5.13 -14.29 -11.80
N TYR A 50 4.58 -15.26 -11.06
CA TYR A 50 5.38 -16.30 -10.38
C TYR A 50 6.47 -15.68 -9.50
N ASP A 51 6.13 -14.63 -8.76
CA ASP A 51 7.14 -13.83 -8.03
C ASP A 51 6.55 -13.35 -6.72
N THR A 52 7.08 -13.87 -5.60
CA THR A 52 6.61 -13.54 -4.27
C THR A 52 6.78 -12.06 -3.91
N THR A 53 7.66 -11.33 -4.62
CA THR A 53 7.88 -9.90 -4.37
C THR A 53 6.87 -9.01 -5.07
N LYS A 54 6.03 -9.54 -5.95
CA LYS A 54 5.08 -8.74 -6.76
C LYS A 54 3.81 -8.40 -5.98
N HIS A 55 3.98 -7.86 -4.78
CA HIS A 55 2.89 -7.28 -4.02
C HIS A 55 2.56 -5.88 -4.55
N ALA A 56 1.32 -5.43 -4.34
CA ALA A 56 0.86 -4.12 -4.81
C ALA A 56 1.80 -3.00 -4.38
N GLU A 57 2.26 -3.02 -3.13
CA GLU A 57 3.13 -1.98 -2.57
C GLU A 57 4.47 -1.92 -3.31
N ILE A 58 5.10 -3.09 -3.52
CA ILE A 58 6.38 -3.17 -4.22
C ILE A 58 6.25 -2.63 -5.65
N LEU A 59 5.19 -3.07 -6.35
CA LEU A 59 4.95 -2.63 -7.71
C LEU A 59 4.68 -1.13 -7.79
N ALA A 60 3.93 -0.58 -6.84
CA ALA A 60 3.66 0.85 -6.78
C ALA A 60 4.95 1.65 -6.54
N ILE A 61 5.79 1.19 -5.61
CA ILE A 61 7.09 1.81 -5.34
C ILE A 61 7.95 1.81 -6.61
N GLN A 62 8.02 0.69 -7.31
CA GLN A 62 8.81 0.58 -8.54
C GLN A 62 8.33 1.56 -9.60
N LYS A 63 7.01 1.65 -9.80
CA LYS A 63 6.43 2.57 -10.78
C LYS A 63 6.68 4.04 -10.43
N ALA A 64 6.50 4.40 -9.16
CA ALA A 64 6.72 5.77 -8.70
C ALA A 64 8.20 6.17 -8.84
N SER A 65 9.10 5.28 -8.43
CA SER A 65 10.54 5.53 -8.51
C SER A 65 10.99 5.73 -9.96
N LYS A 66 10.46 4.92 -10.87
CA LYS A 66 10.77 5.04 -12.30
C LYS A 66 10.24 6.36 -12.85
N LYS A 67 9.01 6.73 -12.50
CA LYS A 67 8.42 7.98 -12.98
C LYS A 67 9.16 9.20 -12.48
N LEU A 68 9.57 9.21 -11.22
CA LEU A 68 10.28 10.32 -10.60
C LEU A 68 11.78 10.28 -10.86
N LYS A 69 12.30 9.18 -11.41
CA LYS A 69 13.72 8.94 -11.59
C LYS A 69 14.48 9.11 -10.27
N SER A 70 13.91 8.58 -9.19
CA SER A 70 14.43 8.68 -7.84
C SER A 70 13.97 7.49 -7.02
N TRP A 71 14.88 6.86 -6.26
CA TRP A 71 14.46 5.83 -5.32
C TRP A 71 13.86 6.44 -4.05
N ARG A 72 14.09 7.73 -3.80
CA ARG A 72 13.52 8.43 -2.65
C ARG A 72 12.13 8.95 -2.99
N LEU A 73 11.15 8.57 -2.17
CA LEU A 73 9.77 8.98 -2.34
C LEU A 73 9.33 9.91 -1.20
N THR A 74 10.21 10.88 -0.86
CA THR A 74 10.11 11.69 0.36
C THR A 74 8.82 12.51 0.47
N ASP A 75 8.27 12.97 -0.64
CA ASP A 75 7.06 13.78 -0.65
C ASP A 75 5.84 12.99 -1.12
N CYS A 76 5.93 11.66 -1.10
CA CYS A 76 4.86 10.80 -1.58
C CYS A 76 4.11 10.15 -0.43
N GLU A 77 2.84 9.84 -0.66
CA GLU A 77 1.99 9.10 0.27
C GLU A 77 1.39 7.91 -0.45
N MET A 78 1.23 6.79 0.25
CA MET A 78 0.63 5.59 -0.33
C MET A 78 -0.70 5.28 0.34
N TYR A 79 -1.70 4.90 -0.45
CA TYR A 79 -2.95 4.32 0.01
C TYR A 79 -2.94 2.85 -0.35
N ILE A 80 -3.12 1.99 0.64
CA ILE A 80 -3.08 0.53 0.48
C ILE A 80 -4.32 -0.10 1.11
N THR A 81 -4.98 -1.01 0.39
CA THR A 81 -6.24 -1.59 0.85
C THR A 81 -6.06 -2.60 1.98
N LEU A 82 -4.88 -3.18 2.11
CA LEU A 82 -4.55 -4.17 3.15
C LEU A 82 -3.23 -3.80 3.81
N GLU A 83 -3.17 -3.97 5.12
CA GLU A 83 -1.95 -3.72 5.91
C GLU A 83 -0.73 -4.41 5.27
N PRO A 84 0.41 -3.71 5.11
CA PRO A 84 1.59 -4.30 4.47
C PRO A 84 2.24 -5.37 5.34
N CYS A 85 2.78 -6.40 4.68
CA CYS A 85 3.61 -7.41 5.33
C CYS A 85 5.01 -6.86 5.63
N SER A 86 5.86 -7.68 6.26
CA SER A 86 7.22 -7.24 6.65
C SER A 86 8.07 -6.83 5.45
N MET A 87 7.97 -7.55 4.33
CA MET A 87 8.71 -7.22 3.11
C MET A 87 8.32 -5.82 2.61
N CYS A 88 7.02 -5.57 2.50
CA CYS A 88 6.52 -4.29 2.00
C CYS A 88 6.76 -3.15 2.98
N ALA A 89 6.62 -3.41 4.28
CA ALA A 89 6.92 -2.42 5.30
C ALA A 89 8.40 -1.99 5.22
N GLY A 90 9.31 -2.95 5.07
CA GLY A 90 10.72 -2.66 4.89
C GLY A 90 10.99 -1.83 3.63
N ALA A 91 10.33 -2.18 2.52
CA ALA A 91 10.46 -1.43 1.27
C ALA A 91 9.96 0.01 1.42
N LEU A 92 8.84 0.20 2.11
CA LEU A 92 8.27 1.53 2.35
C LEU A 92 9.23 2.40 3.18
N ILE A 93 9.81 1.83 4.22
CA ILE A 93 10.81 2.54 5.06
C ILE A 93 12.03 2.90 4.21
N ASN A 94 12.54 1.94 3.44
CA ASN A 94 13.73 2.16 2.62
C ASN A 94 13.51 3.18 1.50
N SER A 95 12.29 3.29 0.99
CA SER A 95 11.96 4.27 -0.05
C SER A 95 11.84 5.70 0.48
N ARG A 96 11.86 5.89 1.79
CA ARG A 96 11.70 7.18 2.47
C ARG A 96 10.31 7.82 2.23
N ILE A 97 9.30 7.00 1.96
CA ILE A 97 7.95 7.51 1.76
C ILE A 97 7.48 8.25 3.03
N LYS A 98 6.70 9.30 2.84
CA LYS A 98 6.30 10.18 3.94
C LYS A 98 5.25 9.54 4.83
N LYS A 99 4.21 8.96 4.22
CA LYS A 99 3.04 8.47 4.97
C LYS A 99 2.34 7.35 4.20
N ILE A 100 1.75 6.42 4.95
CA ILE A 100 0.88 5.40 4.38
C ILE A 100 -0.49 5.45 5.06
N TYR A 101 -1.52 5.17 4.28
CA TYR A 101 -2.90 5.05 4.72
C TYR A 101 -3.35 3.61 4.47
N ILE A 102 -3.82 2.96 5.51
CA ILE A 102 -4.18 1.53 5.47
C ILE A 102 -5.69 1.37 5.61
N GLY A 103 -6.29 0.53 4.76
CA GLY A 103 -7.69 0.17 4.86
C GLY A 103 -7.92 -0.94 5.88
N ALA A 104 -7.83 -2.20 5.46
CA ALA A 104 -8.04 -3.36 6.30
C ALA A 104 -6.75 -3.81 6.99
N LEU A 105 -6.87 -4.40 8.18
CA LEU A 105 -5.74 -4.97 8.90
C LEU A 105 -5.55 -6.43 8.48
N ASP A 106 -4.32 -6.92 8.60
CA ASP A 106 -3.96 -8.31 8.28
C ASP A 106 -3.43 -9.00 9.53
N ASN A 107 -4.27 -9.80 10.17
CA ASN A 107 -3.93 -10.46 11.43
C ASN A 107 -2.96 -11.63 11.26
N LYS A 108 -2.65 -12.03 10.03
CA LYS A 108 -1.75 -13.16 9.75
C LYS A 108 -0.33 -12.72 9.43
N THR A 109 -0.17 -11.62 8.67
CA THR A 109 1.15 -11.19 8.18
C THR A 109 1.39 -9.70 8.32
N GLY A 110 0.46 -8.94 8.91
CA GLY A 110 0.55 -7.49 8.97
C GLY A 110 1.71 -6.98 9.81
N ALA A 111 2.44 -6.02 9.30
CA ALA A 111 3.63 -5.47 9.92
C ALA A 111 3.50 -4.01 10.33
N ALA A 112 2.25 -3.51 10.41
CA ALA A 112 1.95 -2.15 10.86
C ALA A 112 1.13 -2.16 12.16
N GLY A 113 1.31 -3.21 12.98
CA GLY A 113 0.70 -3.34 14.28
C GLY A 113 -0.03 -4.65 14.54
N SER A 114 -0.40 -5.42 13.52
CA SER A 114 -1.20 -6.64 13.72
C SER A 114 -0.37 -7.81 14.23
N VAL A 115 0.68 -8.19 13.52
CA VAL A 115 1.60 -9.27 13.95
C VAL A 115 2.86 -8.66 14.55
N LEU A 116 3.42 -7.68 13.88
CA LEU A 116 4.54 -6.87 14.38
C LEU A 116 4.35 -5.44 13.88
N ASN A 117 5.17 -4.52 14.38
CA ASN A 117 5.06 -3.12 13.95
C ASN A 117 6.44 -2.58 13.60
N LEU A 118 6.78 -2.60 12.31
CA LEU A 118 8.06 -2.09 11.83
C LEU A 118 8.09 -0.56 11.76
N PHE A 119 6.92 0.09 11.83
CA PHE A 119 6.84 1.54 11.66
C PHE A 119 6.99 2.32 12.96
N ASP A 120 6.93 1.66 14.11
CA ASP A 120 6.86 2.37 15.38
C ASP A 120 7.96 2.02 16.36
N ASP A 121 8.33 0.75 16.46
CA ASP A 121 9.16 0.24 17.57
C ASP A 121 10.66 0.24 17.30
N TYR A 122 11.10 0.71 16.12
CA TYR A 122 12.49 0.57 15.69
C TYR A 122 13.10 1.90 15.28
N THR A 123 14.42 2.03 15.49
CA THR A 123 15.17 3.24 15.12
C THR A 123 15.80 3.08 13.74
N PHE A 124 14.94 3.04 12.72
CA PHE A 124 15.40 3.06 11.33
C PHE A 124 15.81 4.48 10.93
N ASN A 125 16.54 4.60 9.82
CA ASN A 125 16.99 5.88 9.31
C ASN A 125 15.84 6.82 8.91
N HIS A 126 14.65 6.29 8.72
CA HIS A 126 13.48 7.05 8.33
C HIS A 126 12.25 6.51 9.04
N LYS A 127 11.36 7.40 9.43
CA LYS A 127 10.09 7.03 10.06
C LYS A 127 8.94 7.38 9.12
N VAL A 128 8.13 6.38 8.78
CA VAL A 128 6.92 6.54 7.95
C VAL A 128 5.74 6.79 8.89
N GLU A 129 4.96 7.83 8.62
CA GLU A 129 3.70 8.04 9.32
C GLU A 129 2.67 7.01 8.85
N VAL A 130 1.85 6.50 9.78
CA VAL A 130 0.84 5.47 9.48
C VAL A 130 -0.52 5.95 9.96
N GLU A 131 -1.51 5.90 9.08
CA GLU A 131 -2.91 6.14 9.44
C GLU A 131 -3.73 4.94 9.01
N LYS A 132 -4.54 4.39 9.92
CA LYS A 132 -5.32 3.16 9.70
C LYS A 132 -6.80 3.46 9.61
N GLY A 133 -7.54 2.50 9.04
CA GLY A 133 -9.00 2.54 9.07
C GLY A 133 -9.64 3.38 7.98
N ILE A 134 -8.95 3.67 6.90
CA ILE A 134 -9.51 4.43 5.80
C ILE A 134 -10.37 3.48 4.95
N MET A 135 -11.70 3.69 5.00
CA MET A 135 -12.67 2.84 4.30
C MET A 135 -12.50 1.36 4.66
N VAL A 136 -12.35 1.09 5.97
CA VAL A 136 -12.02 -0.24 6.45
C VAL A 136 -13.05 -1.29 6.02
N GLU A 137 -14.34 -0.97 6.07
CA GLU A 137 -15.40 -1.93 5.71
C GLU A 137 -15.29 -2.33 4.23
N GLN A 138 -15.12 -1.36 3.34
CA GLN A 138 -15.00 -1.61 1.91
C GLN A 138 -13.74 -2.41 1.60
N CYS A 139 -12.65 -2.12 2.30
CA CYS A 139 -11.39 -2.86 2.12
C CYS A 139 -11.53 -4.30 2.62
N GLU A 140 -12.19 -4.51 3.76
CA GLU A 140 -12.46 -5.86 4.26
C GLU A 140 -13.35 -6.65 3.30
N LEU A 141 -14.40 -6.01 2.77
CA LEU A 141 -15.31 -6.66 1.82
C LEU A 141 -14.58 -7.09 0.55
N SER A 142 -13.61 -6.32 0.09
CA SER A 142 -12.84 -6.67 -1.11
C SER A 142 -12.06 -7.98 -0.94
N LEU A 143 -11.76 -8.37 0.30
CA LEU A 143 -10.99 -9.58 0.62
C LEU A 143 -11.87 -10.82 0.76
N ILE A 144 -13.18 -10.67 0.94
CA ILE A 144 -14.08 -11.80 1.21
C ILE A 144 -14.21 -12.73 0.01
N HIS A 145 -13.99 -12.24 -1.18
CA HIS A 145 -14.17 -13.02 -2.42
C HIS A 145 -12.97 -13.87 -2.83
N ILE A 146 -12.00 -14.01 -1.94
CA ILE A 146 -10.82 -14.85 -2.19
C ILE A 146 -11.17 -16.32 -2.15
#